data_e6321f789a8065789fcd20867558c6ef
#
_entry.id   e6321f789a8065789fcd20867558c6ef
#
_cell.length_a   1.000
_cell.length_b   1.000
_cell.length_c   1.000
_cell.angle_alpha   90.00
_cell.angle_beta   90.00
_cell.angle_gamma   90.00
#
_symmetry.space_group_name_H-M   'P 1'
#
loop_
_entity.id
_entity.type
_entity.pdbx_description
1 polymer ?
#
loop_
_entity_poly.entity_id
_entity_poly.type
_entity_poly.pdbx_seq_one_letter_code
_entity_poly.pdbx_strand_id
1 'polypeptide(L)'
;ATEKDTSAQLFSMLLPMLLMSFLFSGCMAVAPESIVGEKERGTIATLLVTPMKRSELAVGKVLSLSVIGLLGGVSSFIGTMLALPNLMGGAALEDDSMTGAMSAAVYSGTDYVLLLFVILSTVLVIIGAISLMSGLAKSVKEAGTMVSPLMIVVMLIGVSTMFGDGAPKEVYWYLIPFYNSVQCMNGIFSFDLVPVNFVVTIVANLLYALVMTAGLAKIFDSEKIMYS
;
A
#
# COMPACT_ATOMS: atom_id res chain seq x y z
N ALA A 1 12.27 12.18 -29.67
CA ALA A 1 12.14 11.40 -28.43
C ALA A 1 13.07 10.21 -28.55
N THR A 2 14.01 10.09 -27.65
CA THR A 2 14.97 8.99 -27.62
C THR A 2 14.25 7.75 -27.09
N GLU A 3 14.60 6.53 -27.54
CA GLU A 3 14.00 5.28 -27.03
C GLU A 3 14.05 5.19 -25.49
N LYS A 4 15.05 5.82 -24.86
CA LYS A 4 15.16 5.96 -23.41
C LYS A 4 14.02 6.78 -22.78
N ASP A 5 13.57 7.84 -23.43
CA ASP A 5 12.48 8.69 -22.93
C ASP A 5 11.15 7.93 -22.98
N THR A 6 10.94 7.14 -24.04
CA THR A 6 9.73 6.33 -24.21
C THR A 6 9.66 5.19 -23.19
N SER A 7 10.77 4.50 -22.95
CA SER A 7 10.81 3.44 -21.93
C SER A 7 10.65 3.98 -20.52
N ALA A 8 11.31 5.08 -20.16
CA ALA A 8 11.14 5.74 -18.87
C ALA A 8 9.69 6.17 -18.64
N GLN A 9 9.02 6.69 -19.65
CA GLN A 9 7.61 7.06 -19.58
C GLN A 9 6.69 5.84 -19.39
N LEU A 10 6.94 4.75 -20.10
CA LEU A 10 6.18 3.51 -19.93
C LEU A 10 6.34 2.95 -18.51
N PHE A 11 7.55 2.98 -17.96
CA PHE A 11 7.80 2.50 -16.60
C PHE A 11 7.17 3.39 -15.54
N SER A 12 7.19 4.71 -15.68
CA SER A 12 6.53 5.62 -14.75
C SER A 12 5.01 5.39 -14.70
N MET A 13 4.41 4.96 -15.79
CA MET A 13 2.99 4.61 -15.86
C MET A 13 2.67 3.25 -15.23
N LEU A 14 3.53 2.24 -15.43
CA LEU A 14 3.26 0.86 -14.99
C LEU A 14 3.67 0.60 -13.54
N LEU A 15 4.77 1.22 -13.06
CA LEU A 15 5.34 0.93 -11.74
C LEU A 15 4.40 1.26 -10.58
N PRO A 16 3.70 2.41 -10.54
CA PRO A 16 2.74 2.68 -9.46
C PRO A 16 1.64 1.63 -9.37
N MET A 17 1.11 1.18 -10.52
CA MET A 17 0.10 0.13 -10.56
C MET A 17 0.63 -1.21 -10.04
N LEU A 18 1.82 -1.62 -10.47
CA LEU A 18 2.44 -2.88 -10.03
C LEU A 18 2.76 -2.84 -8.54
N LEU A 19 3.35 -1.74 -8.05
CA LEU A 19 3.63 -1.57 -6.63
C LEU A 19 2.36 -1.66 -5.78
N MET A 20 1.31 -0.93 -6.15
CA MET A 20 0.03 -0.97 -5.43
C MET A 20 -0.57 -2.38 -5.43
N SER A 21 -0.50 -3.09 -6.55
CA SER A 21 -1.00 -4.46 -6.68
C SER A 21 -0.25 -5.42 -5.75
N PHE A 22 1.07 -5.34 -5.70
CA PHE A 22 1.89 -6.19 -4.83
C PHE A 22 1.70 -5.87 -3.35
N LEU A 23 1.66 -4.57 -2.99
CA LEU A 23 1.41 -4.15 -1.61
C LEU A 23 0.04 -4.62 -1.14
N PHE A 24 -0.99 -4.43 -1.97
CA PHE A 24 -2.35 -4.84 -1.63
C PHE A 24 -2.47 -6.37 -1.49
N SER A 25 -1.90 -7.13 -2.44
CA SER A 25 -1.89 -8.59 -2.42
C SER A 25 -1.17 -9.12 -1.18
N GLY A 26 -0.02 -8.56 -0.81
CA GLY A 26 0.72 -8.94 0.39
C GLY A 26 -0.06 -8.69 1.68
N CYS A 27 -0.70 -7.53 1.81
CA CYS A 27 -1.54 -7.20 2.96
C CYS A 27 -2.80 -8.09 3.01
N MET A 28 -3.41 -8.39 1.86
CA MET A 28 -4.60 -9.23 1.75
C MET A 28 -4.33 -10.69 2.15
N ALA A 29 -3.10 -11.17 1.98
CA ALA A 29 -2.72 -12.52 2.37
C ALA A 29 -2.69 -12.72 3.90
N VAL A 30 -2.44 -11.67 4.68
CA VAL A 30 -2.20 -11.78 6.12
C VAL A 30 -3.30 -11.14 6.97
N ALA A 31 -3.83 -9.99 6.58
CA ALA A 31 -4.74 -9.20 7.41
C ALA A 31 -6.09 -9.90 7.67
N PRO A 32 -6.78 -10.52 6.69
CA PRO A 32 -8.02 -11.24 6.95
C PRO A 32 -7.82 -12.41 7.91
N GLU A 33 -6.77 -13.19 7.73
CA GLU A 33 -6.44 -14.33 8.61
C GLU A 33 -6.23 -13.89 10.06
N SER A 34 -5.52 -12.79 10.26
CA SER A 34 -5.24 -12.26 11.61
C SER A 34 -6.49 -11.68 12.30
N ILE A 35 -7.40 -11.05 11.54
CA ILE A 35 -8.58 -10.38 12.11
C ILE A 35 -9.74 -11.36 12.29
N VAL A 36 -10.06 -12.14 11.25
CA VAL A 36 -11.25 -12.99 11.20
C VAL A 36 -10.92 -14.44 11.54
N GLY A 37 -9.69 -14.91 11.27
CA GLY A 37 -9.32 -16.30 11.50
C GLY A 37 -9.48 -16.73 12.96
N GLU A 38 -9.24 -15.85 13.94
CA GLU A 38 -9.50 -16.13 15.35
C GLU A 38 -11.01 -16.18 15.67
N LYS A 39 -11.81 -15.38 14.98
CA LYS A 39 -13.27 -15.40 15.10
C LYS A 39 -13.83 -16.71 14.53
N GLU A 40 -13.36 -17.11 13.37
CA GLU A 40 -13.76 -18.37 12.70
C GLU A 40 -13.37 -19.60 13.51
N ARG A 41 -12.19 -19.60 14.16
CA ARG A 41 -11.72 -20.69 15.02
C ARG A 41 -12.31 -20.68 16.43
N GLY A 42 -13.12 -19.68 16.77
CA GLY A 42 -13.73 -19.55 18.10
C GLY A 42 -12.77 -19.12 19.22
N THR A 43 -11.50 -18.83 18.90
CA THR A 43 -10.48 -18.44 19.90
C THR A 43 -10.69 -17.03 20.43
N ILE A 44 -11.50 -16.24 19.78
CA ILE A 44 -11.89 -14.90 20.25
C ILE A 44 -12.58 -14.94 21.62
N ALA A 45 -13.36 -16.01 21.90
CA ALA A 45 -14.03 -16.18 23.18
C ALA A 45 -13.03 -16.30 24.35
N THR A 46 -11.90 -16.98 24.15
CA THR A 46 -10.83 -17.09 25.16
C THR A 46 -10.09 -15.78 25.38
N LEU A 47 -9.92 -14.98 24.33
CA LEU A 47 -9.33 -13.63 24.45
C LEU A 47 -10.24 -12.67 25.20
N LEU A 48 -11.57 -12.79 25.06
CA LEU A 48 -12.56 -11.94 25.73
C LEU A 48 -12.73 -12.26 27.22
N VAL A 49 -12.28 -13.40 27.70
CA VAL A 49 -12.28 -13.75 29.14
C VAL A 49 -11.13 -13.02 29.87
N THR A 50 -10.10 -12.55 29.15
CA THR A 50 -9.04 -11.75 29.75
C THR A 50 -9.56 -10.33 30.06
N PRO A 51 -9.09 -9.68 31.16
CA PRO A 51 -9.53 -8.35 31.57
C PRO A 51 -8.89 -7.23 30.68
N MET A 52 -8.94 -7.41 29.34
CA MET A 52 -8.39 -6.48 28.35
C MET A 52 -9.52 -5.75 27.65
N LYS A 53 -9.34 -4.45 27.38
CA LYS A 53 -10.31 -3.69 26.59
C LYS A 53 -10.32 -4.18 25.15
N ARG A 54 -11.48 -4.35 24.56
CA ARG A 54 -11.66 -4.79 23.17
C ARG A 54 -10.98 -3.84 22.17
N SER A 55 -10.97 -2.55 22.48
CA SER A 55 -10.26 -1.53 21.68
C SER A 55 -8.74 -1.75 21.69
N GLU A 56 -8.16 -2.17 22.82
CA GLU A 56 -6.72 -2.48 22.94
C GLU A 56 -6.35 -3.69 22.07
N LEU A 57 -7.24 -4.69 22.01
CA LEU A 57 -7.08 -5.85 21.12
C LEU A 57 -7.08 -5.43 19.64
N ALA A 58 -8.03 -4.57 19.23
CA ALA A 58 -8.09 -4.07 17.86
C ALA A 58 -6.83 -3.30 17.46
N VAL A 59 -6.40 -2.38 18.31
CA VAL A 59 -5.18 -1.58 18.08
C VAL A 59 -3.95 -2.49 18.04
N GLY A 60 -3.83 -3.44 18.98
CA GLY A 60 -2.73 -4.40 19.01
C GLY A 60 -2.63 -5.24 17.73
N LYS A 61 -3.78 -5.70 17.20
CA LYS A 61 -3.83 -6.43 15.93
C LYS A 61 -3.41 -5.57 14.75
N VAL A 62 -3.92 -4.36 14.63
CA VAL A 62 -3.53 -3.44 13.55
C VAL A 62 -2.05 -3.10 13.64
N LEU A 63 -1.50 -2.89 14.84
CA LEU A 63 -0.08 -2.64 15.03
C LEU A 63 0.78 -3.83 14.60
N SER A 64 0.43 -5.05 15.01
CA SER A 64 1.17 -6.25 14.61
C SER A 64 1.12 -6.49 13.11
N LEU A 65 -0.05 -6.31 12.48
CA LEU A 65 -0.21 -6.37 11.03
C LEU A 65 0.58 -5.27 10.32
N SER A 66 0.62 -4.06 10.90
CA SER A 66 1.41 -2.96 10.35
C SER A 66 2.89 -3.29 10.31
N VAL A 67 3.44 -3.94 11.33
CA VAL A 67 4.85 -4.41 11.31
C VAL A 67 5.08 -5.38 10.15
N ILE A 68 4.21 -6.39 9.99
CA ILE A 68 4.31 -7.36 8.89
C ILE A 68 4.16 -6.67 7.54
N GLY A 69 3.18 -5.79 7.40
CA GLY A 69 2.94 -5.04 6.17
C GLY A 69 4.08 -4.09 5.82
N LEU A 70 4.68 -3.43 6.82
CA LEU A 70 5.85 -2.58 6.62
C LEU A 70 7.07 -3.39 6.14
N LEU A 71 7.29 -4.59 6.69
CA LEU A 71 8.32 -5.49 6.18
C LEU A 71 8.04 -5.89 4.72
N GLY A 72 6.79 -6.20 4.39
CA GLY A 72 6.36 -6.44 3.01
C GLY A 72 6.57 -5.21 2.10
N GLY A 73 6.26 -4.01 2.59
CA GLY A 73 6.50 -2.73 1.91
C GLY A 73 7.98 -2.47 1.64
N VAL A 74 8.84 -2.69 2.62
CA VAL A 74 10.30 -2.58 2.47
C VAL A 74 10.81 -3.62 1.46
N SER A 75 10.32 -4.85 1.52
CA SER A 75 10.68 -5.90 0.54
C SER A 75 10.26 -5.53 -0.88
N SER A 76 9.06 -4.99 -1.06
CA SER A 76 8.57 -4.49 -2.35
C SER A 76 9.39 -3.31 -2.86
N PHE A 77 9.79 -2.40 -1.96
CA PHE A 77 10.69 -1.29 -2.28
C PHE A 77 12.05 -1.79 -2.76
N ILE A 78 12.68 -2.71 -2.04
CA ILE A 78 13.97 -3.30 -2.41
C ILE A 78 13.84 -4.02 -3.76
N GLY A 79 12.78 -4.82 -3.95
CA GLY A 79 12.51 -5.50 -5.22
C GLY A 79 12.38 -4.52 -6.39
N THR A 80 11.67 -3.42 -6.21
CA THR A 80 11.52 -2.36 -7.21
C THR A 80 12.86 -1.69 -7.49
N MET A 81 13.62 -1.34 -6.45
CA MET A 81 14.94 -0.72 -6.58
C MET A 81 15.92 -1.59 -7.38
N LEU A 82 15.88 -2.91 -7.18
CA LEU A 82 16.73 -3.85 -7.92
C LEU A 82 16.21 -4.11 -9.34
N ALA A 83 14.90 -4.08 -9.54
CA ALA A 83 14.28 -4.34 -10.84
C ALA A 83 14.40 -3.14 -11.80
N LEU A 84 14.31 -1.90 -11.30
CA LEU A 84 14.31 -0.68 -12.10
C LEU A 84 15.53 -0.57 -13.04
N PRO A 85 16.78 -0.74 -12.58
CA PRO A 85 17.94 -0.65 -13.47
C PRO A 85 17.93 -1.73 -14.55
N ASN A 86 17.49 -2.96 -14.20
CA ASN A 86 17.43 -4.07 -15.15
C ASN A 86 16.32 -3.89 -16.20
N LEU A 87 15.21 -3.31 -15.82
CA LEU A 87 14.10 -3.00 -16.73
C LEU A 87 14.47 -1.85 -17.69
N MET A 88 15.16 -0.84 -17.19
CA MET A 88 15.59 0.30 -18.00
C MET A 88 16.88 -0.01 -18.81
N GLY A 89 17.75 -0.90 -18.32
CA GLY A 89 18.99 -1.31 -18.97
C GLY A 89 18.85 -2.51 -19.90
N GLY A 90 17.74 -3.23 -19.87
CA GLY A 90 17.48 -4.40 -20.73
C GLY A 90 17.43 -4.11 -22.24
N ALA A 91 17.50 -2.82 -22.65
CA ALA A 91 17.69 -2.40 -24.03
C ALA A 91 19.14 -2.06 -24.38
N ALA A 92 20.09 -2.20 -23.45
CA ALA A 92 21.50 -1.87 -23.64
C ALA A 92 22.42 -2.85 -22.89
N LEU A 93 22.28 -4.16 -23.16
CA LEU A 93 23.21 -5.15 -22.64
C LEU A 93 24.31 -5.45 -23.65
N GLU A 94 25.44 -4.78 -23.49
CA GLU A 94 26.76 -5.30 -23.76
C GLU A 94 27.79 -4.59 -22.84
N ASP A 95 27.67 -4.76 -21.52
CA ASP A 95 28.87 -4.69 -20.66
C ASP A 95 28.62 -5.34 -19.29
N ASP A 96 29.48 -6.29 -18.98
CA ASP A 96 29.39 -7.28 -17.91
C ASP A 96 29.98 -6.74 -16.61
N SER A 97 29.33 -5.73 -16.00
CA SER A 97 29.72 -5.28 -14.68
C SER A 97 28.54 -4.86 -13.80
N MET A 98 28.45 -5.48 -12.62
CA MET A 98 27.54 -5.12 -11.52
C MET A 98 27.60 -3.63 -11.14
N THR A 99 28.66 -2.93 -11.53
CA THR A 99 28.85 -1.48 -11.41
C THR A 99 28.02 -0.68 -12.41
N GLY A 100 27.65 -1.25 -13.55
CA GLY A 100 26.80 -0.62 -14.55
C GLY A 100 25.34 -0.44 -14.07
N ALA A 101 24.85 -1.36 -13.26
CA ALA A 101 23.49 -1.29 -12.70
C ALA A 101 23.33 -0.13 -11.69
N MET A 102 24.38 0.22 -10.97
CA MET A 102 24.36 1.38 -10.04
C MET A 102 24.64 2.73 -10.73
N SER A 103 25.28 2.72 -11.88
CA SER A 103 25.54 3.97 -12.65
C SER A 103 24.38 4.35 -13.58
N ALA A 104 23.41 3.49 -13.79
CA ALA A 104 22.14 3.82 -14.43
C ALA A 104 21.10 4.38 -13.45
N ALA A 105 21.52 4.97 -12.32
CA ALA A 105 20.64 5.62 -11.37
C ALA A 105 20.07 6.90 -12.00
N VAL A 106 19.02 6.73 -12.80
CA VAL A 106 18.19 7.82 -13.30
C VAL A 106 17.53 8.55 -12.12
N TYR A 107 17.28 7.83 -11.02
CA TYR A 107 16.66 8.36 -9.80
C TYR A 107 17.71 8.71 -8.75
N SER A 108 17.53 9.86 -8.12
CA SER A 108 18.36 10.31 -7.01
C SER A 108 18.09 9.49 -5.73
N GLY A 109 19.06 9.43 -4.82
CA GLY A 109 18.84 8.84 -3.49
C GLY A 109 17.65 9.47 -2.74
N THR A 110 17.36 10.74 -2.99
CA THR A 110 16.18 11.43 -2.45
C THR A 110 14.88 10.82 -2.95
N ASP A 111 14.80 10.47 -4.24
CA ASP A 111 13.59 9.90 -4.84
C ASP A 111 13.27 8.52 -4.25
N TYR A 112 14.30 7.72 -3.97
CA TYR A 112 14.13 6.44 -3.27
C TYR A 112 13.64 6.60 -1.83
N VAL A 113 14.15 7.60 -1.10
CA VAL A 113 13.68 7.89 0.26
C VAL A 113 12.23 8.36 0.24
N LEU A 114 11.85 9.25 -0.67
CA LEU A 114 10.46 9.69 -0.83
C LEU A 114 9.55 8.51 -1.19
N LEU A 115 9.96 7.66 -2.12
CA LEU A 115 9.22 6.47 -2.52
C LEU A 115 8.99 5.52 -1.32
N LEU A 116 10.04 5.29 -0.52
CA LEU A 116 9.94 4.47 0.69
C LEU A 116 8.89 5.01 1.66
N PHE A 117 8.89 6.31 1.95
CA PHE A 117 7.89 6.92 2.84
C PHE A 117 6.47 6.80 2.28
N VAL A 118 6.27 6.99 0.98
CA VAL A 118 4.96 6.79 0.34
C VAL A 118 4.52 5.35 0.47
N ILE A 119 5.39 4.38 0.18
CA ILE A 119 5.09 2.94 0.32
C ILE A 119 4.69 2.61 1.76
N LEU A 120 5.49 3.03 2.74
CA LEU A 120 5.21 2.75 4.15
C LEU A 120 3.88 3.34 4.62
N SER A 121 3.59 4.60 4.25
CA SER A 121 2.30 5.22 4.60
C SER A 121 1.13 4.55 3.90
N THR A 122 1.30 4.13 2.64
CA THR A 122 0.28 3.43 1.86
C THR A 122 -0.07 2.07 2.46
N VAL A 123 0.95 1.32 2.90
CA VAL A 123 0.75 0.03 3.60
C VAL A 123 -0.14 0.18 4.82
N LEU A 124 0.04 1.24 5.61
CA LEU A 124 -0.80 1.50 6.79
C LEU A 124 -2.27 1.72 6.42
N VAL A 125 -2.54 2.44 5.34
CA VAL A 125 -3.91 2.63 4.83
C VAL A 125 -4.49 1.32 4.32
N ILE A 126 -3.73 0.55 3.55
CA ILE A 126 -4.18 -0.75 3.03
C ILE A 126 -4.55 -1.69 4.18
N ILE A 127 -3.67 -1.81 5.19
CA ILE A 127 -3.92 -2.65 6.37
C ILE A 127 -5.14 -2.16 7.14
N GLY A 128 -5.26 -0.86 7.37
CA GLY A 128 -6.42 -0.27 8.03
C GLY A 128 -7.72 -0.60 7.30
N ALA A 129 -7.75 -0.44 5.98
CA ALA A 129 -8.92 -0.72 5.15
C ALA A 129 -9.29 -2.22 5.16
N ILE A 130 -8.31 -3.11 4.93
CA ILE A 130 -8.54 -4.56 4.93
C ILE A 130 -8.98 -5.01 6.32
N SER A 131 -8.35 -4.53 7.39
CA SER A 131 -8.70 -4.88 8.77
C SER A 131 -10.12 -4.44 9.12
N LEU A 132 -10.51 -3.23 8.72
CA LEU A 132 -11.86 -2.70 8.95
C LEU A 132 -12.92 -3.56 8.25
N MET A 133 -12.72 -3.89 6.98
CA MET A 133 -13.63 -4.74 6.20
C MET A 133 -13.66 -6.16 6.75
N SER A 134 -12.50 -6.72 7.09
CA SER A 134 -12.39 -8.05 7.68
C SER A 134 -13.08 -8.15 9.04
N GLY A 135 -13.07 -7.09 9.84
CA GLY A 135 -13.78 -7.05 11.14
C GLY A 135 -15.29 -7.27 11.02
N LEU A 136 -15.90 -6.95 9.88
CA LEU A 136 -17.31 -7.15 9.58
C LEU A 136 -17.63 -8.57 9.09
N ALA A 137 -16.63 -9.29 8.59
CA ALA A 137 -16.80 -10.63 8.03
C ALA A 137 -16.93 -11.71 9.12
N LYS A 138 -17.54 -12.84 8.77
CA LYS A 138 -17.72 -14.01 9.64
C LYS A 138 -16.66 -15.08 9.41
N SER A 139 -16.07 -15.12 8.23
CA SER A 139 -15.03 -16.07 7.84
C SER A 139 -13.92 -15.38 7.03
N VAL A 140 -12.75 -16.00 6.99
CA VAL A 140 -11.61 -15.52 6.20
C VAL A 140 -11.98 -15.45 4.71
N LYS A 141 -12.75 -16.42 4.22
CA LYS A 141 -13.23 -16.45 2.83
C LYS A 141 -14.17 -15.27 2.54
N GLU A 142 -15.08 -14.97 3.45
CA GLU A 142 -16.00 -13.84 3.32
C GLU A 142 -15.23 -12.51 3.35
N ALA A 143 -14.27 -12.37 4.25
CA ALA A 143 -13.38 -11.20 4.29
C ALA A 143 -12.66 -10.98 2.97
N GLY A 144 -12.08 -12.03 2.37
CA GLY A 144 -11.47 -11.96 1.05
C GLY A 144 -12.43 -11.49 -0.03
N THR A 145 -13.67 -11.98 -0.01
CA THR A 145 -14.72 -11.56 -0.96
C THR A 145 -15.10 -10.09 -0.78
N MET A 146 -15.21 -9.63 0.48
CA MET A 146 -15.53 -8.22 0.78
C MET A 146 -14.40 -7.26 0.39
N VAL A 147 -13.15 -7.68 0.52
CA VAL A 147 -11.96 -6.88 0.17
C VAL A 147 -11.70 -6.84 -1.34
N SER A 148 -12.11 -7.87 -2.09
CA SER A 148 -11.85 -7.97 -3.53
C SER A 148 -12.34 -6.76 -4.36
N PRO A 149 -13.54 -6.18 -4.12
CA PRO A 149 -13.97 -4.96 -4.82
C PRO A 149 -13.05 -3.77 -4.58
N LEU A 150 -12.52 -3.63 -3.35
CA LEU A 150 -11.58 -2.57 -3.02
C LEU A 150 -10.27 -2.75 -3.81
N MET A 151 -9.77 -3.97 -3.93
CA MET A 151 -8.60 -4.29 -4.75
C MET A 151 -8.82 -3.89 -6.22
N ILE A 152 -9.99 -4.19 -6.78
CA ILE A 152 -10.35 -3.81 -8.15
C ILE A 152 -10.33 -2.28 -8.31
N VAL A 153 -10.92 -1.54 -7.36
CA VAL A 153 -10.91 -0.07 -7.39
C VAL A 153 -9.49 0.47 -7.35
N VAL A 154 -8.64 -0.06 -6.47
CA VAL A 154 -7.22 0.35 -6.36
C VAL A 154 -6.46 0.04 -7.65
N MET A 155 -6.71 -1.11 -8.30
CA MET A 155 -6.14 -1.43 -9.60
C MET A 155 -6.60 -0.45 -10.70
N LEU A 156 -7.89 -0.11 -10.74
CA LEU A 156 -8.42 0.87 -11.69
C LEU A 156 -7.80 2.27 -11.50
N ILE A 157 -7.58 2.66 -10.24
CA ILE A 157 -6.83 3.89 -9.93
C ILE A 157 -5.40 3.79 -10.48
N GLY A 158 -4.72 2.66 -10.31
CA GLY A 158 -3.39 2.42 -10.88
C GLY A 158 -3.40 2.52 -12.41
N VAL A 159 -4.39 1.91 -13.07
CA VAL A 159 -4.54 1.99 -14.53
C VAL A 159 -4.83 3.42 -15.00
N SER A 160 -5.50 4.24 -14.20
CA SER A 160 -5.79 5.64 -14.57
C SER A 160 -4.54 6.49 -14.83
N THR A 161 -3.40 6.12 -14.23
CA THR A 161 -2.12 6.81 -14.48
C THR A 161 -1.60 6.58 -15.90
N MET A 162 -2.04 5.52 -16.57
CA MET A 162 -1.63 5.22 -17.95
C MET A 162 -2.30 6.15 -18.98
N PHE A 163 -3.43 6.76 -18.62
CA PHE A 163 -4.23 7.62 -19.49
C PHE A 163 -4.11 9.11 -19.16
N GLY A 164 -3.34 9.47 -18.12
CA GLY A 164 -3.14 10.84 -17.67
C GLY A 164 -1.85 11.46 -18.25
N ASP A 165 -1.84 12.79 -18.34
CA ASP A 165 -0.67 13.58 -18.77
C ASP A 165 0.33 13.81 -17.60
N GLY A 166 0.51 12.84 -16.69
CA GLY A 166 1.36 12.94 -15.52
C GLY A 166 0.58 13.12 -14.21
N ALA A 167 1.30 13.38 -13.11
CA ALA A 167 0.69 13.54 -11.80
C ALA A 167 -0.05 14.90 -11.69
N PRO A 168 -1.29 14.92 -11.14
CA PRO A 168 -2.03 16.17 -10.98
C PRO A 168 -1.27 17.11 -10.03
N LYS A 169 -1.33 18.43 -10.30
CA LYS A 169 -0.66 19.45 -9.49
C LYS A 169 -1.52 19.98 -8.35
N GLU A 170 -2.83 19.85 -8.46
CA GLU A 170 -3.76 20.35 -7.46
C GLU A 170 -3.80 19.46 -6.22
N VAL A 171 -3.72 20.09 -5.06
CA VAL A 171 -3.62 19.42 -3.75
C VAL A 171 -4.84 18.57 -3.41
N TYR A 172 -6.04 18.96 -3.86
CA TYR A 172 -7.27 18.25 -3.49
C TYR A 172 -7.33 16.80 -3.99
N TRP A 173 -6.64 16.45 -5.08
CA TRP A 173 -6.54 15.08 -5.55
C TRP A 173 -5.77 14.18 -4.58
N TYR A 174 -4.83 14.77 -3.82
CA TYR A 174 -4.02 14.06 -2.84
C TYR A 174 -4.72 13.84 -1.48
N LEU A 175 -5.97 14.27 -1.37
CA LEU A 175 -6.83 13.94 -0.23
C LEU A 175 -7.62 12.64 -0.45
N ILE A 176 -7.70 12.11 -1.68
CA ILE A 176 -8.46 10.89 -1.97
C ILE A 176 -7.60 9.67 -1.61
N PRO A 177 -8.08 8.77 -0.70
CA PRO A 177 -7.30 7.61 -0.28
C PRO A 177 -7.00 6.68 -1.46
N PHE A 178 -5.86 6.04 -1.43
CA PHE A 178 -5.27 5.21 -2.49
C PHE A 178 -4.88 6.00 -3.75
N TYR A 179 -5.73 6.88 -4.26
CA TYR A 179 -5.43 7.74 -5.40
C TYR A 179 -4.22 8.64 -5.11
N ASN A 180 -4.16 9.22 -3.90
CA ASN A 180 -3.04 10.04 -3.44
C ASN A 180 -1.71 9.30 -3.53
N SER A 181 -1.67 8.05 -3.05
CA SER A 181 -0.45 7.24 -3.06
C SER A 181 0.01 6.89 -4.47
N VAL A 182 -0.93 6.51 -5.34
CA VAL A 182 -0.64 6.19 -6.75
C VAL A 182 -0.10 7.42 -7.48
N GLN A 183 -0.75 8.58 -7.33
CA GLN A 183 -0.31 9.81 -7.99
C GLN A 183 1.00 10.34 -7.42
N CYS A 184 1.22 10.18 -6.11
CA CYS A 184 2.50 10.55 -5.51
C CYS A 184 3.65 9.67 -6.04
N MET A 185 3.45 8.35 -6.16
CA MET A 185 4.41 7.44 -6.79
C MET A 185 4.65 7.81 -8.26
N ASN A 186 3.57 8.11 -9.01
CA ASN A 186 3.68 8.55 -10.40
C ASN A 186 4.50 9.84 -10.51
N GLY A 187 4.28 10.83 -9.64
CA GLY A 187 5.05 12.08 -9.59
C GLY A 187 6.53 11.86 -9.28
N ILE A 188 6.86 10.89 -8.41
CA ILE A 188 8.25 10.50 -8.13
C ILE A 188 8.89 9.89 -9.38
N PHE A 189 8.22 8.94 -10.03
CA PHE A 189 8.76 8.26 -11.21
C PHE A 189 8.86 9.15 -12.46
N SER A 190 7.99 10.16 -12.57
CA SER A 190 8.02 11.14 -13.68
C SER A 190 8.88 12.38 -13.41
N PHE A 191 9.51 12.48 -12.22
CA PHE A 191 10.28 13.66 -11.79
C PHE A 191 9.47 14.97 -11.70
N ASP A 192 8.16 14.87 -11.58
CA ASP A 192 7.23 16.02 -11.48
C ASP A 192 6.51 16.07 -10.12
N LEU A 193 7.18 15.61 -9.07
CA LEU A 193 6.62 15.60 -7.72
C LEU A 193 6.63 16.99 -7.10
N VAL A 194 5.46 17.51 -6.74
CA VAL A 194 5.33 18.73 -5.94
C VAL A 194 5.52 18.36 -4.45
N PRO A 195 6.48 18.97 -3.72
CA PRO A 195 6.76 18.60 -2.32
C PRO A 195 5.56 18.75 -1.38
N VAL A 196 4.68 19.71 -1.62
CA VAL A 196 3.44 19.88 -0.84
C VAL A 196 2.53 18.68 -0.99
N ASN A 197 2.38 18.14 -2.20
CA ASN A 197 1.54 16.97 -2.49
C ASN A 197 2.06 15.71 -1.80
N PHE A 198 3.38 15.57 -1.69
CA PHE A 198 4.00 14.50 -0.91
C PHE A 198 3.62 14.58 0.58
N VAL A 199 3.78 15.75 1.20
CA VAL A 199 3.44 15.93 2.62
C VAL A 199 1.95 15.67 2.86
N VAL A 200 1.09 16.20 1.99
CA VAL A 200 -0.37 15.98 2.07
C VAL A 200 -0.70 14.49 1.96
N THR A 201 -0.07 13.76 1.05
CA THR A 201 -0.24 12.30 0.91
C THR A 201 0.10 11.56 2.20
N ILE A 202 1.26 11.82 2.79
CA ILE A 202 1.68 11.15 4.03
C ILE A 202 0.72 11.46 5.18
N VAL A 203 0.37 12.74 5.37
CA VAL A 203 -0.56 13.16 6.44
C VAL A 203 -1.94 12.55 6.23
N ALA A 204 -2.48 12.60 5.01
CA ALA A 204 -3.77 12.01 4.67
C ALA A 204 -3.78 10.50 4.92
N ASN A 205 -2.74 9.78 4.50
CA ASN A 205 -2.61 8.34 4.73
C ASN A 205 -2.58 8.00 6.22
N LEU A 206 -1.82 8.73 7.04
CA LEU A 206 -1.79 8.52 8.48
C LEU A 206 -3.15 8.77 9.13
N LEU A 207 -3.85 9.83 8.72
CA LEU A 207 -5.20 10.13 9.21
C LEU A 207 -6.19 9.02 8.82
N TYR A 208 -6.18 8.54 7.58
CA TYR A 208 -7.03 7.43 7.16
C TYR A 208 -6.74 6.15 7.93
N ALA A 209 -5.46 5.80 8.12
CA ALA A 209 -5.08 4.64 8.92
C ALA A 209 -5.60 4.73 10.36
N LEU A 210 -5.50 5.90 10.99
CA LEU A 210 -6.02 6.15 12.34
C LEU A 210 -7.55 6.03 12.39
N VAL A 211 -8.26 6.65 11.44
CA VAL A 211 -9.74 6.59 11.38
C VAL A 211 -10.23 5.15 11.18
N MET A 212 -9.57 4.40 10.28
CA MET A 212 -9.92 3.01 10.02
C MET A 212 -9.63 2.10 11.23
N THR A 213 -8.52 2.33 11.93
CA THR A 213 -8.19 1.61 13.17
C THR A 213 -9.21 1.91 14.28
N ALA A 214 -9.62 3.17 14.44
CA ALA A 214 -10.67 3.56 15.38
C ALA A 214 -12.02 2.93 15.00
N GLY A 215 -12.34 2.83 13.71
CA GLY A 215 -13.50 2.13 13.20
C GLY A 215 -13.48 0.63 13.56
N LEU A 216 -12.35 -0.03 13.39
CA LEU A 216 -12.17 -1.44 13.78
C LEU A 216 -12.35 -1.64 15.30
N ALA A 217 -11.77 -0.74 16.10
CA ALA A 217 -11.95 -0.77 17.56
C ALA A 217 -13.44 -0.70 17.95
N LYS A 218 -14.20 0.17 17.29
CA LYS A 218 -15.65 0.30 17.51
C LYS A 218 -16.42 -0.95 17.05
N ILE A 219 -16.00 -1.62 15.99
CA ILE A 219 -16.58 -2.90 15.56
C ILE A 219 -16.35 -3.96 16.62
N PHE A 220 -15.16 -4.04 17.20
CA PHE A 220 -14.83 -5.00 18.25
C PHE A 220 -15.60 -4.74 19.57
N ASP A 221 -15.96 -3.50 19.86
CA ASP A 221 -16.82 -3.15 20.99
C ASP A 221 -18.28 -3.57 20.79
N SER A 222 -18.70 -3.79 19.54
CA SER A 222 -20.06 -4.22 19.21
C SER A 222 -20.25 -5.73 19.40
N GLU A 223 -20.93 -6.14 20.49
CA GLU A 223 -21.22 -7.55 20.80
C GLU A 223 -21.98 -8.26 19.68
N LYS A 224 -22.90 -7.55 19.01
CA LYS A 224 -23.75 -8.11 17.95
C LYS A 224 -22.93 -8.56 16.73
N ILE A 225 -21.83 -7.87 16.43
CA ILE A 225 -20.97 -8.18 15.28
C ILE A 225 -19.98 -9.29 15.63
N MET A 226 -19.56 -9.37 16.90
CA MET A 226 -18.58 -10.36 17.35
C MET A 226 -19.15 -11.78 17.44
N TYR A 227 -20.46 -11.92 17.68
CA TYR A 227 -21.12 -13.22 17.91
C TYR A 227 -22.09 -13.63 16.79
N SER A 228 -22.21 -12.85 15.72
CA SER A 228 -23.01 -13.20 14.56
C SER A 228 -22.19 -13.95 13.52
#